data_b6459a2d9f0810822b42c8aa0182a139
#
_entry.id   b6459a2d9f0810822b42c8aa0182a139
#
_cell.length_a   1.000
_cell.length_b   1.000
_cell.length_c   1.000
_cell.angle_alpha   90.00
_cell.angle_beta   90.00
_cell.angle_gamma   90.00
#
_symmetry.space_group_name_H-M   'P 1'
#
loop_
_entity.id
_entity.type
_entity.pdbx_description
1 polymer ?
#
loop_
_entity_poly.entity_id
_entity_poly.type
_entity_poly.pdbx_seq_one_letter_code
_entity_poly.pdbx_strand_id
1 'polypeptide(L)'
;MSQLVKNRFSIGILFLLCGLNFATWATRIPDFKYQLHLTDAELGTVLMGLPFGSLVSLPLAGWLLSKFNSRLICIVAVLLYILIIPIIGFSINSYMLFACLFFFGMAGDILNIAMNTQVVALEAKMNKIIMSSFHAIFSIGLMLGALFGGYLSRKGYDFQTHFYLIAGINFLSIPVFFPNLLKDQAKQEEDQKPKSSILNLGRYLTILALVAFCGMLCEGAMADWITLYFKENVDLSNYATTIGFSSFALAMVVGRFTGDYISQNFGVRNILILNGIFISLGMLLTLFVPVVEGKILGCFLTGLGISTIVPLIYSQAGNQKNIEPAIAIAGVSTIAYIGFLIGPVLIGYIADFLNLQYALVLLILLGLLASFVANKFIK
;
A
#
# COMPACT_ATOMS: atom_id res chain seq x y z
N MET A 1 24.03 -19.02 11.55
CA MET A 1 22.90 -18.82 10.62
C MET A 1 23.38 -19.16 9.20
N SER A 2 22.62 -19.98 8.45
CA SER A 2 22.95 -20.23 7.03
C SER A 2 22.87 -18.93 6.21
N GLN A 3 23.58 -18.86 5.08
CA GLN A 3 23.59 -17.68 4.21
C GLN A 3 22.15 -17.34 3.71
N LEU A 4 21.32 -18.34 3.41
CA LEU A 4 19.94 -18.16 2.99
C LEU A 4 19.07 -17.48 4.08
N VAL A 5 19.30 -17.81 5.36
CA VAL A 5 18.60 -17.17 6.47
C VAL A 5 19.04 -15.70 6.62
N LYS A 6 20.33 -15.41 6.43
CA LYS A 6 20.83 -14.01 6.43
C LYS A 6 20.24 -13.20 5.28
N ASN A 7 20.17 -13.78 4.07
CA ASN A 7 19.55 -13.13 2.92
C ASN A 7 18.06 -12.84 3.19
N ARG A 8 17.29 -13.83 3.72
CA ARG A 8 15.88 -13.68 4.05
C ARG A 8 15.66 -12.57 5.08
N PHE A 9 16.48 -12.52 6.13
CA PHE A 9 16.41 -11.48 7.15
C PHE A 9 16.68 -10.09 6.56
N SER A 10 17.71 -9.95 5.73
CA SER A 10 18.08 -8.67 5.10
C SER A 10 17.03 -8.13 4.15
N ILE A 11 16.43 -8.99 3.31
CA ILE A 11 15.32 -8.61 2.45
C ILE A 11 14.10 -8.25 3.31
N GLY A 12 13.83 -9.00 4.40
CA GLY A 12 12.75 -8.70 5.34
C GLY A 12 12.88 -7.31 5.95
N ILE A 13 14.09 -6.85 6.30
CA ILE A 13 14.31 -5.48 6.76
C ILE A 13 13.88 -4.45 5.72
N LEU A 14 14.18 -4.65 4.42
CA LEU A 14 13.74 -3.71 3.36
C LEU A 14 12.22 -3.59 3.33
N PHE A 15 11.49 -4.71 3.41
CA PHE A 15 10.02 -4.69 3.46
C PHE A 15 9.49 -3.98 4.70
N LEU A 16 10.11 -4.24 5.86
CA LEU A 16 9.76 -3.56 7.11
C LEU A 16 9.95 -2.05 7.00
N LEU A 17 11.11 -1.60 6.50
CA LEU A 17 11.43 -0.18 6.34
C LEU A 17 10.50 0.49 5.32
N CYS A 18 10.16 -0.21 4.23
CA CYS A 18 9.24 0.33 3.24
C CYS A 18 7.86 0.63 3.84
N GLY A 19 7.30 -0.31 4.61
CA GLY A 19 6.04 -0.11 5.34
C GLY A 19 6.14 0.97 6.41
N LEU A 20 7.24 0.98 7.19
CA LEU A 20 7.51 1.98 8.23
C LEU A 20 7.53 3.40 7.66
N ASN A 21 8.24 3.61 6.54
CA ASN A 21 8.36 4.91 5.88
C ASN A 21 7.02 5.40 5.32
N PHE A 22 6.25 4.51 4.69
CA PHE A 22 4.93 4.85 4.19
C PHE A 22 3.99 5.28 5.32
N ALA A 23 3.93 4.52 6.42
CA ALA A 23 3.11 4.87 7.58
C ALA A 23 3.59 6.16 8.27
N THR A 24 4.89 6.43 8.27
CA THR A 24 5.47 7.69 8.79
C THR A 24 4.89 8.90 8.06
N TRP A 25 4.80 8.85 6.74
CA TRP A 25 4.13 9.86 5.94
C TRP A 25 2.62 9.90 6.22
N ALA A 26 1.93 8.77 6.08
CA ALA A 26 0.48 8.68 6.17
C ALA A 26 -0.09 9.20 7.50
N THR A 27 0.64 8.98 8.60
CA THR A 27 0.23 9.45 9.95
C THR A 27 0.35 10.97 10.12
N ARG A 28 1.10 11.66 9.25
CA ARG A 28 1.36 13.10 9.33
C ARG A 28 0.61 13.92 8.26
N ILE A 29 -0.19 13.28 7.41
CA ILE A 29 -1.02 13.97 6.42
C ILE A 29 -1.85 15.11 7.04
N PRO A 30 -2.52 14.93 8.20
CA PRO A 30 -3.27 16.01 8.83
C PRO A 30 -2.39 17.22 9.19
N ASP A 31 -1.14 17.00 9.57
CA ASP A 31 -0.24 18.10 9.97
C ASP A 31 0.07 19.00 8.77
N PHE A 32 0.29 18.42 7.57
CA PHE A 32 0.49 19.17 6.33
C PHE A 32 -0.77 19.89 5.87
N LYS A 33 -1.97 19.28 6.00
CA LYS A 33 -3.24 19.97 5.70
C LYS A 33 -3.34 21.27 6.47
N TYR A 34 -3.11 21.23 7.79
CA TYR A 34 -3.23 22.41 8.64
C TYR A 34 -2.08 23.41 8.44
N GLN A 35 -0.83 22.95 8.29
CA GLN A 35 0.32 23.83 8.09
C GLN A 35 0.24 24.61 6.78
N LEU A 36 -0.20 23.96 5.71
CA LEU A 36 -0.29 24.57 4.38
C LEU A 36 -1.68 25.16 4.09
N HIS A 37 -2.60 25.12 5.06
CA HIS A 37 -3.99 25.62 4.95
C HIS A 37 -4.73 25.06 3.73
N LEU A 38 -4.55 23.74 3.46
CA LEU A 38 -5.15 23.11 2.28
C LEU A 38 -6.63 22.79 2.53
N THR A 39 -7.46 23.03 1.50
CA THR A 39 -8.79 22.45 1.43
C THR A 39 -8.70 20.93 1.22
N ASP A 40 -9.80 20.19 1.38
CA ASP A 40 -9.82 18.75 1.13
C ASP A 40 -9.53 18.42 -0.34
N ALA A 41 -10.01 19.24 -1.28
CA ALA A 41 -9.74 19.09 -2.71
C ALA A 41 -8.26 19.32 -3.04
N GLU A 42 -7.65 20.36 -2.46
CA GLU A 42 -6.21 20.64 -2.62
C GLU A 42 -5.36 19.51 -2.03
N LEU A 43 -5.71 19.05 -0.82
CA LEU A 43 -5.03 17.91 -0.19
C LEU A 43 -5.13 16.67 -1.07
N GLY A 44 -6.33 16.29 -1.55
CA GLY A 44 -6.53 15.16 -2.45
C GLY A 44 -5.69 15.26 -3.72
N THR A 45 -5.56 16.46 -4.29
CA THR A 45 -4.73 16.73 -5.47
C THR A 45 -3.24 16.53 -5.14
N VAL A 46 -2.79 17.01 -3.99
CA VAL A 46 -1.40 16.85 -3.52
C VAL A 46 -1.07 15.38 -3.25
N LEU A 47 -1.98 14.65 -2.60
CA LEU A 47 -1.82 13.22 -2.31
C LEU A 47 -1.68 12.37 -3.58
N MET A 48 -2.26 12.78 -4.70
CA MET A 48 -2.10 12.10 -6.00
C MET A 48 -0.63 12.06 -6.44
N GLY A 49 0.23 12.95 -5.93
CA GLY A 49 1.66 12.96 -6.25
C GLY A 49 2.33 11.61 -6.01
N LEU A 50 2.00 10.94 -4.89
CA LEU A 50 2.60 9.64 -4.55
C LEU A 50 2.25 8.54 -5.56
N PRO A 51 0.97 8.19 -5.83
CA PRO A 51 0.64 7.16 -6.80
C PRO A 51 1.03 7.55 -8.22
N PHE A 52 1.08 8.84 -8.56
CA PHE A 52 1.57 9.30 -9.87
C PHE A 52 3.07 9.04 -10.01
N GLY A 53 3.88 9.28 -8.97
CA GLY A 53 5.28 8.92 -8.94
C GLY A 53 5.51 7.40 -9.06
N SER A 54 4.69 6.61 -8.36
CA SER A 54 4.71 5.16 -8.47
C SER A 54 4.41 4.68 -9.90
N LEU A 55 3.41 5.24 -10.55
CA LEU A 55 3.05 4.89 -11.93
C LEU A 55 4.20 5.16 -12.92
N VAL A 56 4.84 6.34 -12.80
CA VAL A 56 5.99 6.72 -13.63
C VAL A 56 7.20 5.83 -13.34
N SER A 57 7.34 5.32 -12.12
CA SER A 57 8.45 4.45 -11.74
C SER A 57 8.42 3.06 -12.40
N LEU A 58 7.25 2.54 -12.80
CA LEU A 58 7.11 1.17 -13.32
C LEU A 58 8.02 0.89 -14.54
N PRO A 59 7.98 1.70 -15.63
CA PRO A 59 8.90 1.49 -16.75
C PRO A 59 10.36 1.77 -16.39
N LEU A 60 10.60 2.75 -15.51
CA LEU A 60 11.95 3.08 -15.04
C LEU A 60 12.57 1.94 -14.24
N ALA A 61 11.81 1.31 -13.33
CA ALA A 61 12.28 0.19 -12.53
C ALA A 61 12.61 -1.03 -13.41
N GLY A 62 11.77 -1.34 -14.41
CA GLY A 62 12.04 -2.38 -15.39
C GLY A 62 13.35 -2.12 -16.15
N TRP A 63 13.54 -0.90 -16.66
CA TRP A 63 14.77 -0.49 -17.35
C TRP A 63 16.01 -0.56 -16.43
N LEU A 64 15.90 -0.09 -15.18
CA LEU A 64 16.99 -0.15 -14.21
C LEU A 64 17.39 -1.60 -13.92
N LEU A 65 16.41 -2.50 -13.71
CA LEU A 65 16.66 -3.93 -13.42
C LEU A 65 17.20 -4.71 -14.61
N SER A 66 16.97 -4.25 -15.84
CA SER A 66 17.60 -4.82 -17.02
C SER A 66 19.09 -4.44 -17.16
N LYS A 67 19.49 -3.28 -16.61
CA LYS A 67 20.86 -2.75 -16.69
C LYS A 67 21.72 -3.05 -15.46
N PHE A 68 21.10 -3.08 -14.29
CA PHE A 68 21.78 -3.19 -13.00
C PHE A 68 21.22 -4.36 -12.18
N ASN A 69 22.03 -4.92 -11.27
CA ASN A 69 21.57 -5.95 -10.36
C ASN A 69 20.58 -5.36 -9.33
N SER A 70 19.63 -6.19 -8.87
CA SER A 70 18.58 -5.78 -7.94
C SER A 70 19.13 -5.28 -6.60
N ARG A 71 20.29 -5.78 -6.16
CA ARG A 71 20.97 -5.31 -4.95
C ARG A 71 21.33 -3.83 -5.02
N LEU A 72 21.95 -3.38 -6.11
CA LEU A 72 22.33 -1.97 -6.30
C LEU A 72 21.08 -1.08 -6.31
N ILE A 73 20.04 -1.53 -7.02
CA ILE A 73 18.79 -0.77 -7.12
C ILE A 73 18.11 -0.66 -5.76
N CYS A 74 18.04 -1.75 -4.97
CA CYS A 74 17.52 -1.71 -3.60
C CYS A 74 18.25 -0.67 -2.74
N ILE A 75 19.59 -0.59 -2.84
CA ILE A 75 20.38 0.35 -2.03
C ILE A 75 20.12 1.79 -2.45
N VAL A 76 20.19 2.08 -3.75
CA VAL A 76 19.97 3.44 -4.26
C VAL A 76 18.54 3.89 -3.96
N ALA A 77 17.56 3.02 -4.22
CA ALA A 77 16.15 3.35 -3.98
C ALA A 77 15.84 3.54 -2.49
N VAL A 78 16.37 2.69 -1.60
CA VAL A 78 16.15 2.87 -0.15
C VAL A 78 16.82 4.13 0.38
N LEU A 79 18.02 4.47 -0.09
CA LEU A 79 18.69 5.73 0.27
C LEU A 79 17.86 6.94 -0.16
N LEU A 80 17.38 6.96 -1.40
CA LEU A 80 16.49 8.03 -1.88
C LEU A 80 15.21 8.09 -1.06
N TYR A 81 14.59 6.94 -0.77
CA TYR A 81 13.37 6.84 0.02
C TYR A 81 13.55 7.38 1.44
N ILE A 82 14.69 7.08 2.10
CA ILE A 82 15.06 7.60 3.42
C ILE A 82 15.29 9.12 3.39
N LEU A 83 15.98 9.61 2.36
CA LEU A 83 16.32 11.03 2.25
C LEU A 83 15.11 11.92 1.93
N ILE A 84 14.15 11.41 1.18
CA ILE A 84 12.96 12.18 0.79
C ILE A 84 12.06 12.45 2.00
N ILE A 85 11.96 11.55 3.00
CA ILE A 85 11.12 11.75 4.19
C ILE A 85 11.42 13.07 4.92
N PRO A 86 12.65 13.36 5.33
CA PRO A 86 12.97 14.68 5.92
C PRO A 86 12.69 15.85 4.97
N ILE A 87 12.91 15.65 3.66
CA ILE A 87 12.69 16.71 2.64
C ILE A 87 11.20 17.07 2.55
N ILE A 88 10.30 16.10 2.69
CA ILE A 88 8.85 16.34 2.79
C ILE A 88 8.56 17.35 3.91
N GLY A 89 9.27 17.25 5.04
CA GLY A 89 9.11 18.15 6.19
C GLY A 89 9.44 19.63 5.93
N PHE A 90 10.16 19.95 4.86
CA PHE A 90 10.46 21.32 4.44
C PHE A 90 9.46 21.90 3.43
N SER A 91 8.39 21.19 3.11
CA SER A 91 7.40 21.66 2.15
C SER A 91 6.68 22.91 2.66
N ILE A 92 6.84 24.02 1.93
CA ILE A 92 6.26 25.33 2.26
C ILE A 92 4.98 25.66 1.49
N ASN A 93 4.64 24.86 0.49
CA ASN A 93 3.42 24.99 -0.31
C ASN A 93 2.99 23.64 -0.92
N SER A 94 1.78 23.61 -1.49
CA SER A 94 1.18 22.44 -2.10
C SER A 94 2.00 21.87 -3.28
N TYR A 95 2.60 22.72 -4.11
CA TYR A 95 3.41 22.28 -5.27
C TYR A 95 4.69 21.55 -4.83
N MET A 96 5.36 22.08 -3.81
CA MET A 96 6.56 21.44 -3.25
C MET A 96 6.19 20.11 -2.61
N LEU A 97 5.09 20.06 -1.84
CA LEU A 97 4.62 18.84 -1.22
C LEU A 97 4.26 17.79 -2.28
N PHE A 98 3.53 18.17 -3.34
CA PHE A 98 3.23 17.28 -4.47
C PHE A 98 4.50 16.70 -5.11
N ALA A 99 5.49 17.56 -5.38
CA ALA A 99 6.77 17.14 -5.97
C ALA A 99 7.53 16.18 -5.04
N CYS A 100 7.57 16.46 -3.74
CA CYS A 100 8.19 15.58 -2.76
C CYS A 100 7.47 14.20 -2.70
N LEU A 101 6.15 14.19 -2.71
CA LEU A 101 5.35 12.96 -2.74
C LEU A 101 5.53 12.18 -4.04
N PHE A 102 5.64 12.88 -5.18
CA PHE A 102 5.95 12.24 -6.45
C PHE A 102 7.28 11.47 -6.38
N PHE A 103 8.35 12.10 -5.90
CA PHE A 103 9.63 11.42 -5.76
C PHE A 103 9.63 10.36 -4.66
N PHE A 104 8.85 10.56 -3.58
CA PHE A 104 8.65 9.56 -2.54
C PHE A 104 7.95 8.30 -3.08
N GLY A 105 6.88 8.47 -3.84
CA GLY A 105 6.20 7.36 -4.51
C GLY A 105 7.10 6.65 -5.52
N MET A 106 7.83 7.42 -6.34
CA MET A 106 8.76 6.88 -7.33
C MET A 106 9.87 6.05 -6.67
N ALA A 107 10.55 6.58 -5.64
CA ALA A 107 11.62 5.88 -4.94
C ALA A 107 11.09 4.65 -4.19
N GLY A 108 9.93 4.77 -3.53
CA GLY A 108 9.29 3.67 -2.81
C GLY A 108 8.88 2.52 -3.73
N ASP A 109 8.37 2.81 -4.93
CA ASP A 109 7.95 1.78 -5.87
C ASP A 109 9.14 1.13 -6.61
N ILE A 110 10.18 1.90 -6.97
CA ILE A 110 11.44 1.32 -7.47
C ILE A 110 12.02 0.34 -6.44
N LEU A 111 12.02 0.74 -5.14
CA LEU A 111 12.45 -0.14 -4.05
C LEU A 111 11.57 -1.38 -3.97
N ASN A 112 10.25 -1.22 -4.04
CA ASN A 112 9.28 -2.31 -4.00
C ASN A 112 9.54 -3.35 -5.10
N ILE A 113 9.72 -2.92 -6.35
CA ILE A 113 9.99 -3.81 -7.48
C ILE A 113 11.35 -4.51 -7.31
N ALA A 114 12.39 -3.78 -6.90
CA ALA A 114 13.72 -4.33 -6.70
C ALA A 114 13.78 -5.35 -5.54
N MET A 115 13.12 -5.08 -4.40
CA MET A 115 13.09 -6.02 -3.28
C MET A 115 12.24 -7.27 -3.59
N ASN A 116 11.14 -7.15 -4.36
CA ASN A 116 10.40 -8.30 -4.86
C ASN A 116 11.26 -9.16 -5.80
N THR A 117 12.10 -8.55 -6.65
CA THR A 117 13.09 -9.29 -7.47
C THR A 117 14.08 -10.07 -6.59
N GLN A 118 14.54 -9.48 -5.48
CA GLN A 118 15.38 -10.18 -4.48
C GLN A 118 14.64 -11.37 -3.86
N VAL A 119 13.32 -11.25 -3.56
CA VAL A 119 12.52 -12.36 -3.03
C VAL A 119 12.43 -13.49 -4.05
N VAL A 120 12.11 -13.21 -5.31
CA VAL A 120 12.03 -14.22 -6.38
C VAL A 120 13.38 -14.97 -6.52
N ALA A 121 14.50 -14.24 -6.50
CA ALA A 121 15.83 -14.86 -6.54
C ALA A 121 16.12 -15.73 -5.30
N LEU A 122 15.59 -15.35 -4.13
CA LEU A 122 15.72 -16.14 -2.91
C LEU A 122 14.83 -17.39 -2.95
N GLU A 123 13.60 -17.30 -3.44
CA GLU A 123 12.67 -18.44 -3.64
C GLU A 123 13.26 -19.51 -4.51
N ALA A 124 13.89 -19.12 -5.63
CA ALA A 124 14.59 -20.03 -6.53
C ALA A 124 15.74 -20.78 -5.82
N LYS A 125 16.50 -20.10 -4.92
CA LYS A 125 17.57 -20.72 -4.13
C LYS A 125 17.07 -21.61 -3.00
N MET A 126 15.92 -21.29 -2.43
CA MET A 126 15.32 -22.04 -1.32
C MET A 126 14.40 -23.18 -1.79
N ASN A 127 13.99 -23.14 -3.05
CA ASN A 127 12.96 -24.01 -3.63
C ASN A 127 11.64 -23.99 -2.80
N LYS A 128 11.25 -22.78 -2.36
CA LYS A 128 10.06 -22.53 -1.53
C LYS A 128 9.43 -21.18 -1.87
N ILE A 129 8.11 -21.12 -1.94
CA ILE A 129 7.35 -19.87 -2.09
C ILE A 129 7.28 -19.19 -0.72
N ILE A 130 7.78 -17.95 -0.63
CA ILE A 130 7.85 -17.17 0.63
C ILE A 130 7.44 -15.69 0.45
N MET A 131 6.99 -15.28 -0.74
CA MET A 131 6.62 -13.90 -1.07
C MET A 131 5.61 -13.32 -0.08
N SER A 132 4.54 -14.04 0.24
CA SER A 132 3.50 -13.59 1.17
C SER A 132 4.05 -13.21 2.54
N SER A 133 5.09 -13.93 3.03
CA SER A 133 5.73 -13.60 4.30
C SER A 133 6.44 -12.24 4.30
N PHE A 134 6.98 -11.80 3.16
CA PHE A 134 7.61 -10.49 3.04
C PHE A 134 6.57 -9.36 3.00
N HIS A 135 5.47 -9.56 2.28
CA HIS A 135 4.35 -8.60 2.30
C HIS A 135 3.70 -8.48 3.69
N ALA A 136 3.69 -9.57 4.46
CA ALA A 136 3.27 -9.52 5.86
C ALA A 136 4.26 -8.68 6.72
N ILE A 137 5.57 -8.80 6.49
CA ILE A 137 6.60 -7.96 7.14
C ILE A 137 6.41 -6.49 6.77
N PHE A 138 6.08 -6.17 5.51
CA PHE A 138 5.70 -4.81 5.11
C PHE A 138 4.52 -4.29 5.93
N SER A 139 3.46 -5.11 6.11
CA SER A 139 2.29 -4.71 6.92
C SER A 139 2.64 -4.53 8.40
N ILE A 140 3.59 -5.31 8.95
CA ILE A 140 4.15 -5.07 10.29
C ILE A 140 4.85 -3.70 10.33
N GLY A 141 5.60 -3.34 9.30
CA GLY A 141 6.23 -2.03 9.16
C GLY A 141 5.20 -0.90 9.17
N LEU A 142 4.09 -1.04 8.41
CA LEU A 142 2.96 -0.12 8.42
C LEU A 142 2.39 0.07 9.83
N MET A 143 2.10 -1.04 10.52
CA MET A 143 1.54 -1.03 11.87
C MET A 143 2.48 -0.34 12.87
N LEU A 144 3.77 -0.71 12.86
CA LEU A 144 4.77 -0.11 13.76
C LEU A 144 4.94 1.38 13.48
N GLY A 145 4.98 1.80 12.22
CA GLY A 145 5.05 3.21 11.83
C GLY A 145 3.83 4.00 12.29
N ALA A 146 2.63 3.43 12.14
CA ALA A 146 1.39 4.05 12.59
C ALA A 146 1.35 4.22 14.12
N LEU A 147 1.73 3.19 14.88
CA LEU A 147 1.80 3.24 16.35
C LEU A 147 2.86 4.23 16.84
N PHE A 148 4.04 4.23 16.22
CA PHE A 148 5.11 5.14 16.57
C PHE A 148 4.78 6.59 16.24
N GLY A 149 4.22 6.85 15.04
CA GLY A 149 3.76 8.17 14.64
C GLY A 149 2.67 8.72 15.57
N GLY A 150 1.72 7.86 15.96
CA GLY A 150 0.67 8.21 16.92
C GLY A 150 1.22 8.50 18.33
N TYR A 151 2.19 7.72 18.77
CA TYR A 151 2.87 7.95 20.05
C TYR A 151 3.58 9.32 20.06
N LEU A 152 4.37 9.62 19.02
CA LEU A 152 5.08 10.90 18.93
C LEU A 152 4.12 12.09 18.81
N SER A 153 3.06 11.97 18.00
CA SER A 153 2.03 13.01 17.89
C SER A 153 1.34 13.29 19.23
N ARG A 154 0.98 12.24 19.99
CA ARG A 154 0.38 12.38 21.31
C ARG A 154 1.31 13.00 22.35
N LYS A 155 2.63 12.80 22.21
CA LYS A 155 3.65 13.44 23.06
C LYS A 155 3.97 14.89 22.65
N GLY A 156 3.34 15.41 21.59
CA GLY A 156 3.54 16.77 21.09
C GLY A 156 4.79 16.96 20.23
N TYR A 157 5.43 15.86 19.79
CA TYR A 157 6.54 15.98 18.84
C TYR A 157 6.02 16.39 17.47
N ASP A 158 6.68 17.36 16.87
CA ASP A 158 6.40 17.81 15.51
C ASP A 158 6.71 16.70 14.47
N PHE A 159 6.19 16.87 13.27
CA PHE A 159 6.42 15.92 12.19
C PHE A 159 7.88 15.94 11.68
N GLN A 160 8.61 17.04 11.80
CA GLN A 160 10.01 17.13 11.40
C GLN A 160 10.88 16.25 12.31
N THR A 161 10.70 16.35 13.63
CA THR A 161 11.37 15.46 14.61
C THR A 161 11.05 14.00 14.32
N HIS A 162 9.77 13.67 14.03
CA HIS A 162 9.37 12.31 13.66
C HIS A 162 10.11 11.83 12.39
N PHE A 163 10.16 12.64 11.35
CA PHE A 163 10.82 12.29 10.09
C PHE A 163 12.34 12.11 10.25
N TYR A 164 13.00 12.96 11.04
CA TYR A 164 14.43 12.81 11.35
C TYR A 164 14.71 11.53 12.14
N LEU A 165 13.90 11.19 13.15
CA LEU A 165 14.04 9.95 13.92
C LEU A 165 13.94 8.72 13.01
N ILE A 166 12.92 8.67 12.15
CA ILE A 166 12.72 7.55 11.22
C ILE A 166 13.84 7.48 10.19
N ALA A 167 14.26 8.60 9.63
CA ALA A 167 15.40 8.64 8.70
C ALA A 167 16.68 8.13 9.37
N GLY A 168 16.93 8.51 10.63
CA GLY A 168 18.05 8.03 11.42
C GLY A 168 18.00 6.52 11.67
N ILE A 169 16.85 5.99 12.09
CA ILE A 169 16.63 4.53 12.30
C ILE A 169 16.88 3.78 10.98
N ASN A 170 16.32 4.25 9.89
CA ASN A 170 16.50 3.65 8.57
C ASN A 170 17.96 3.66 8.13
N PHE A 171 18.65 4.79 8.29
CA PHE A 171 20.06 4.92 7.92
C PHE A 171 20.94 3.97 8.73
N LEU A 172 20.73 3.88 10.05
CA LEU A 172 21.44 2.97 10.93
C LEU A 172 21.19 1.49 10.64
N SER A 173 20.09 1.15 9.99
CA SER A 173 19.78 -0.22 9.58
C SER A 173 20.56 -0.69 8.33
N ILE A 174 21.09 0.24 7.50
CA ILE A 174 21.77 -0.08 6.24
C ILE A 174 22.92 -1.08 6.43
N PRO A 175 23.86 -0.91 7.37
CA PRO A 175 24.95 -1.85 7.58
C PRO A 175 24.47 -3.26 7.95
N VAL A 176 23.27 -3.40 8.51
CA VAL A 176 22.69 -4.67 8.93
C VAL A 176 22.20 -5.51 7.76
N PHE A 177 21.49 -4.89 6.80
CA PHE A 177 20.90 -5.62 5.68
C PHE A 177 21.76 -5.63 4.40
N PHE A 178 22.50 -4.55 4.13
CA PHE A 178 23.24 -4.37 2.90
C PHE A 178 24.21 -5.53 2.57
N PRO A 179 25.05 -6.05 3.50
CA PRO A 179 26.05 -7.07 3.15
C PRO A 179 25.42 -8.38 2.65
N ASN A 180 24.19 -8.67 3.09
CA ASN A 180 23.53 -9.94 2.85
C ASN A 180 22.42 -9.88 1.79
N LEU A 181 22.24 -8.78 1.06
CA LEU A 181 21.39 -8.76 -0.13
C LEU A 181 22.02 -9.64 -1.23
N LEU A 182 21.18 -10.33 -1.99
CA LEU A 182 21.62 -11.23 -3.06
C LEU A 182 22.34 -10.45 -4.16
N LYS A 183 23.47 -11.00 -4.60
CA LYS A 183 24.17 -10.53 -5.79
C LYS A 183 23.60 -11.34 -6.97
N ASP A 184 22.53 -10.89 -7.54
CA ASP A 184 21.96 -11.40 -8.78
C ASP A 184 22.64 -10.72 -9.99
N GLN A 185 22.58 -11.38 -11.14
CA GLN A 185 22.98 -10.75 -12.39
C GLN A 185 21.77 -9.99 -12.95
N ALA A 186 22.01 -8.85 -13.60
CA ALA A 186 20.99 -8.18 -14.38
C ALA A 186 20.39 -9.21 -15.36
N LYS A 187 19.07 -9.34 -15.37
CA LYS A 187 18.41 -10.18 -16.37
C LYS A 187 18.61 -9.50 -17.72
N GLN A 188 19.37 -10.15 -18.62
CA GLN A 188 19.27 -9.82 -20.03
C GLN A 188 17.84 -10.20 -20.44
N GLU A 189 17.04 -9.22 -20.79
CA GLU A 189 15.75 -9.46 -21.45
C GLU A 189 16.07 -10.19 -22.77
N GLU A 190 15.75 -11.48 -22.86
CA GLU A 190 15.41 -12.04 -24.16
C GLU A 190 14.20 -11.23 -24.66
N ASP A 191 14.34 -10.65 -25.85
CA ASP A 191 13.35 -9.84 -26.58
C ASP A 191 12.04 -10.61 -26.83
N GLN A 192 11.34 -11.01 -25.81
CA GLN A 192 9.98 -11.53 -25.91
C GLN A 192 9.03 -10.31 -25.88
N LYS A 193 8.83 -9.70 -27.05
CA LYS A 193 7.71 -8.78 -27.27
C LYS A 193 6.43 -9.49 -26.81
N PRO A 194 5.65 -8.92 -25.88
CA PRO A 194 4.41 -9.53 -25.46
C PRO A 194 3.51 -9.72 -26.71
N LYS A 195 3.14 -10.96 -27.00
CA LYS A 195 2.33 -11.34 -28.18
C LYS A 195 0.87 -10.93 -28.06
N SER A 196 0.45 -10.34 -26.93
CA SER A 196 -0.93 -9.87 -26.71
C SER A 196 -0.94 -8.46 -26.12
N SER A 197 -1.93 -7.66 -26.54
CA SER A 197 -2.14 -6.30 -26.01
C SER A 197 -2.70 -6.38 -24.59
N ILE A 198 -2.11 -5.65 -23.67
CA ILE A 198 -2.59 -5.44 -22.28
C ILE A 198 -4.05 -4.94 -22.26
N LEU A 199 -4.52 -4.31 -23.35
CA LEU A 199 -5.86 -3.76 -23.47
C LEU A 199 -6.95 -4.80 -23.78
N ASN A 200 -6.59 -6.03 -24.17
CA ASN A 200 -7.56 -7.08 -24.52
C ASN A 200 -7.62 -8.19 -23.47
N LEU A 201 -8.00 -7.81 -22.25
CA LEU A 201 -8.03 -8.70 -21.08
C LEU A 201 -9.10 -9.81 -21.14
N GLY A 202 -10.11 -9.68 -22.00
CA GLY A 202 -11.27 -10.55 -21.96
C GLY A 202 -12.16 -10.32 -20.71
N ARG A 203 -13.40 -10.77 -20.79
CA ARG A 203 -14.44 -10.47 -19.77
C ARG A 203 -14.07 -10.86 -18.33
N TYR A 204 -13.47 -12.03 -18.14
CA TYR A 204 -13.16 -12.53 -16.79
C TYR A 204 -12.09 -11.69 -16.08
N LEU A 205 -10.99 -11.39 -16.79
CA LEU A 205 -9.92 -10.56 -16.23
C LEU A 205 -10.37 -9.12 -15.98
N THR A 206 -11.26 -8.57 -16.84
CA THR A 206 -11.86 -7.26 -16.59
C THR A 206 -12.71 -7.24 -15.32
N ILE A 207 -13.45 -8.31 -15.04
CA ILE A 207 -14.21 -8.46 -13.80
C ILE A 207 -13.28 -8.52 -12.57
N LEU A 208 -12.21 -9.31 -12.64
CA LEU A 208 -11.21 -9.37 -11.60
C LEU A 208 -10.55 -7.99 -11.37
N ALA A 209 -10.22 -7.30 -12.45
CA ALA A 209 -9.63 -5.96 -12.42
C ALA A 209 -10.58 -4.93 -11.75
N LEU A 210 -11.88 -5.02 -11.98
CA LEU A 210 -12.87 -4.16 -11.32
C LEU A 210 -12.91 -4.39 -9.79
N VAL A 211 -12.85 -5.64 -9.34
CA VAL A 211 -12.79 -5.94 -7.90
C VAL A 211 -11.47 -5.46 -7.30
N ALA A 212 -10.36 -5.63 -8.02
CA ALA A 212 -9.06 -5.12 -7.60
C ALA A 212 -9.03 -3.58 -7.54
N PHE A 213 -9.64 -2.90 -8.51
CA PHE A 213 -9.83 -1.44 -8.51
C PHE A 213 -10.56 -0.97 -7.24
N CYS A 214 -11.69 -1.61 -6.89
CA CYS A 214 -12.41 -1.29 -5.66
C CYS A 214 -11.52 -1.47 -4.42
N GLY A 215 -10.79 -2.59 -4.34
CA GLY A 215 -9.89 -2.87 -3.23
C GLY A 215 -8.76 -1.86 -3.10
N MET A 216 -8.07 -1.53 -4.21
CA MET A 216 -6.95 -0.58 -4.23
C MET A 216 -7.40 0.85 -3.92
N LEU A 217 -8.58 1.27 -4.40
CA LEU A 217 -9.15 2.56 -4.04
C LEU A 217 -9.47 2.64 -2.54
N CYS A 218 -10.08 1.58 -1.98
CA CYS A 218 -10.35 1.51 -0.55
C CYS A 218 -9.07 1.49 0.30
N GLU A 219 -8.02 0.76 -0.13
CA GLU A 219 -6.72 0.72 0.55
C GLU A 219 -6.07 2.10 0.58
N GLY A 220 -6.01 2.79 -0.57
CA GLY A 220 -5.48 4.15 -0.67
C GLY A 220 -6.26 5.15 0.18
N ALA A 221 -7.59 5.11 0.10
CA ALA A 221 -8.45 5.98 0.89
C ALA A 221 -8.26 5.79 2.41
N MET A 222 -8.14 4.54 2.87
CA MET A 222 -7.85 4.25 4.28
C MET A 222 -6.47 4.78 4.70
N ALA A 223 -5.47 4.66 3.85
CA ALA A 223 -4.12 5.13 4.14
C ALA A 223 -4.04 6.67 4.20
N ASP A 224 -4.69 7.35 3.28
CA ASP A 224 -4.58 8.80 3.10
C ASP A 224 -5.53 9.59 4.01
N TRP A 225 -6.75 9.09 4.25
CA TRP A 225 -7.82 9.89 4.83
C TRP A 225 -8.26 9.48 6.24
N ILE A 226 -8.00 8.23 6.67
CA ILE A 226 -8.54 7.76 7.95
C ILE A 226 -7.94 8.49 9.16
N THR A 227 -6.65 8.84 9.12
CA THR A 227 -6.01 9.61 10.20
C THR A 227 -6.59 11.02 10.29
N LEU A 228 -6.87 11.65 9.14
CA LEU A 228 -7.53 12.95 9.08
C LEU A 228 -8.97 12.87 9.59
N TYR A 229 -9.73 11.86 9.16
CA TYR A 229 -11.09 11.62 9.64
C TYR A 229 -11.15 11.48 11.18
N PHE A 230 -10.24 10.69 11.75
CA PHE A 230 -10.17 10.55 13.21
C PHE A 230 -9.81 11.88 13.90
N LYS A 231 -8.91 12.68 13.32
CA LYS A 231 -8.52 13.98 13.88
C LYS A 231 -9.65 15.01 13.87
N GLU A 232 -10.48 15.02 12.82
CA GLU A 232 -11.51 16.04 12.61
C GLU A 232 -12.90 15.65 13.13
N ASN A 233 -13.22 14.33 13.19
CA ASN A 233 -14.60 13.87 13.39
C ASN A 233 -14.78 12.95 14.61
N VAL A 234 -13.70 12.66 15.37
CA VAL A 234 -13.75 11.70 16.49
C VAL A 234 -13.19 12.35 17.75
N ASP A 235 -13.92 12.25 18.86
CA ASP A 235 -13.40 12.65 20.17
C ASP A 235 -12.36 11.63 20.65
N LEU A 236 -11.09 12.03 20.59
CA LEU A 236 -9.93 11.20 20.87
C LEU A 236 -9.29 11.45 22.22
N SER A 237 -10.06 11.82 23.25
CA SER A 237 -9.55 12.17 24.59
C SER A 237 -8.53 11.15 25.12
N ASN A 238 -8.71 9.85 24.82
CA ASN A 238 -7.86 8.76 25.32
C ASN A 238 -7.00 8.08 24.23
N TYR A 239 -7.13 8.43 22.96
CA TYR A 239 -6.52 7.73 21.82
C TYR A 239 -5.64 8.66 21.00
N ALA A 240 -4.66 8.08 20.29
CA ALA A 240 -3.91 8.79 19.28
C ALA A 240 -4.74 8.95 17.99
N THR A 241 -4.55 10.04 17.26
CA THR A 241 -5.24 10.29 15.98
C THR A 241 -5.02 9.19 14.94
N THR A 242 -3.91 8.45 15.04
CA THR A 242 -3.54 7.36 14.16
C THR A 242 -4.18 6.02 14.53
N ILE A 243 -5.01 5.96 15.61
CA ILE A 243 -5.53 4.67 16.11
C ILE A 243 -6.36 3.93 15.05
N GLY A 244 -7.15 4.66 14.24
CA GLY A 244 -7.89 4.07 13.12
C GLY A 244 -6.99 3.44 12.08
N PHE A 245 -5.93 4.16 11.66
CA PHE A 245 -4.94 3.64 10.72
C PHE A 245 -4.12 2.48 11.31
N SER A 246 -3.75 2.54 12.60
CA SER A 246 -3.07 1.45 13.28
C SER A 246 -3.90 0.17 13.33
N SER A 247 -5.21 0.30 13.60
CA SER A 247 -6.17 -0.80 13.61
C SER A 247 -6.35 -1.43 12.23
N PHE A 248 -6.47 -0.60 11.19
CA PHE A 248 -6.48 -1.00 9.80
C PHE A 248 -5.20 -1.77 9.42
N ALA A 249 -4.02 -1.23 9.75
CA ALA A 249 -2.73 -1.85 9.46
C ALA A 249 -2.56 -3.20 10.17
N LEU A 250 -3.01 -3.32 11.44
CA LEU A 250 -3.03 -4.59 12.17
C LEU A 250 -3.90 -5.62 11.45
N ALA A 251 -5.08 -5.22 10.99
CA ALA A 251 -5.98 -6.11 10.25
C ALA A 251 -5.37 -6.58 8.92
N MET A 252 -4.64 -5.69 8.23
CA MET A 252 -3.88 -6.07 7.02
C MET A 252 -2.83 -7.14 7.33
N VAL A 253 -2.13 -7.05 8.47
CA VAL A 253 -1.20 -8.11 8.91
C VAL A 253 -1.95 -9.42 9.10
N VAL A 254 -3.00 -9.43 9.92
CA VAL A 254 -3.79 -10.64 10.22
C VAL A 254 -4.36 -11.26 8.94
N GLY A 255 -5.00 -10.46 8.10
CA GLY A 255 -5.64 -10.95 6.88
C GLY A 255 -4.63 -11.50 5.86
N ARG A 256 -3.45 -10.89 5.69
CA ARG A 256 -2.40 -11.39 4.79
C ARG A 256 -1.77 -12.70 5.28
N PHE A 257 -1.61 -12.89 6.61
CA PHE A 257 -1.11 -14.16 7.15
C PHE A 257 -2.13 -15.29 7.07
N THR A 258 -3.42 -15.00 7.21
CA THR A 258 -4.48 -16.02 7.23
C THR A 258 -5.12 -16.24 5.87
N GLY A 259 -4.95 -15.29 4.94
CA GLY A 259 -5.65 -15.26 3.65
C GLY A 259 -5.46 -16.49 2.78
N ASP A 260 -4.22 -16.98 2.66
CA ASP A 260 -3.92 -18.18 1.86
C ASP A 260 -4.61 -19.42 2.43
N TYR A 261 -4.57 -19.61 3.76
CA TYR A 261 -5.23 -20.72 4.43
C TYR A 261 -6.76 -20.65 4.28
N ILE A 262 -7.33 -19.48 4.48
CA ILE A 262 -8.78 -19.29 4.42
C ILE A 262 -9.27 -19.47 2.96
N SER A 263 -8.54 -18.93 1.97
CA SER A 263 -8.93 -19.03 0.57
C SER A 263 -8.90 -20.48 0.03
N GLN A 264 -7.96 -21.29 0.50
CA GLN A 264 -7.90 -22.72 0.15
C GLN A 264 -9.11 -23.51 0.68
N ASN A 265 -9.63 -23.15 1.85
CA ASN A 265 -10.74 -23.88 2.48
C ASN A 265 -12.12 -23.39 2.01
N PHE A 266 -12.29 -22.09 1.79
CA PHE A 266 -13.59 -21.48 1.49
C PHE A 266 -13.77 -21.08 0.03
N GLY A 267 -12.70 -21.14 -0.77
CA GLY A 267 -12.69 -20.75 -2.18
C GLY A 267 -12.61 -19.23 -2.38
N VAL A 268 -11.94 -18.84 -3.45
CA VAL A 268 -11.63 -17.41 -3.75
C VAL A 268 -12.89 -16.56 -3.88
N ARG A 269 -13.94 -17.06 -4.57
CA ARG A 269 -15.20 -16.35 -4.73
C ARG A 269 -15.81 -15.93 -3.40
N ASN A 270 -15.96 -16.86 -2.46
CA ASN A 270 -16.60 -16.61 -1.17
C ASN A 270 -15.79 -15.62 -0.34
N ILE A 271 -14.46 -15.71 -0.40
CA ILE A 271 -13.58 -14.75 0.30
C ILE A 271 -13.70 -13.35 -0.31
N LEU A 272 -13.74 -13.19 -1.62
CA LEU A 272 -13.94 -11.88 -2.25
C LEU A 272 -15.31 -11.28 -1.92
N ILE A 273 -16.37 -12.10 -1.79
CA ILE A 273 -17.68 -11.65 -1.32
C ILE A 273 -17.59 -11.16 0.13
N LEU A 274 -16.97 -11.94 1.03
CA LEU A 274 -16.79 -11.58 2.44
C LEU A 274 -15.92 -10.32 2.59
N ASN A 275 -14.90 -10.17 1.77
CA ASN A 275 -14.05 -8.99 1.73
C ASN A 275 -14.86 -7.72 1.46
N GLY A 276 -15.72 -7.73 0.44
CA GLY A 276 -16.58 -6.60 0.15
C GLY A 276 -17.59 -6.30 1.27
N ILE A 277 -18.14 -7.34 1.91
CA ILE A 277 -19.01 -7.20 3.08
C ILE A 277 -18.23 -6.58 4.26
N PHE A 278 -17.02 -7.06 4.54
CA PHE A 278 -16.20 -6.53 5.64
C PHE A 278 -15.80 -5.07 5.42
N ILE A 279 -15.46 -4.67 4.17
CA ILE A 279 -15.21 -3.26 3.84
C ILE A 279 -16.46 -2.43 4.15
N SER A 280 -17.62 -2.87 3.68
CA SER A 280 -18.86 -2.11 3.83
C SER A 280 -19.32 -2.01 5.29
N LEU A 281 -19.37 -3.12 6.01
CA LEU A 281 -19.72 -3.15 7.43
C LEU A 281 -18.69 -2.38 8.28
N GLY A 282 -17.40 -2.56 7.98
CA GLY A 282 -16.33 -1.85 8.67
C GLY A 282 -16.47 -0.34 8.52
N MET A 283 -16.70 0.15 7.29
CA MET A 283 -16.90 1.58 7.06
C MET A 283 -18.21 2.10 7.66
N LEU A 284 -19.30 1.32 7.65
CA LEU A 284 -20.52 1.68 8.37
C LEU A 284 -20.26 1.88 9.86
N LEU A 285 -19.52 0.98 10.50
CA LEU A 285 -19.14 1.14 11.92
C LEU A 285 -18.23 2.37 12.12
N THR A 286 -17.22 2.55 11.27
CA THR A 286 -16.28 3.68 11.36
C THR A 286 -16.99 5.02 11.27
N LEU A 287 -17.93 5.17 10.35
CA LEU A 287 -18.54 6.46 10.06
C LEU A 287 -19.73 6.78 10.99
N PHE A 288 -20.55 5.79 11.35
CA PHE A 288 -21.85 6.04 11.96
C PHE A 288 -22.02 5.59 13.42
N VAL A 289 -21.11 4.72 13.93
CA VAL A 289 -21.16 4.36 15.36
C VAL A 289 -20.59 5.51 16.20
N PRO A 290 -21.28 5.94 17.27
CA PRO A 290 -20.84 7.10 18.04
C PRO A 290 -19.63 6.83 18.95
N VAL A 291 -19.42 5.57 19.36
CA VAL A 291 -18.31 5.20 20.26
C VAL A 291 -17.01 4.93 19.51
N VAL A 292 -15.89 5.41 20.07
CA VAL A 292 -14.57 5.34 19.43
C VAL A 292 -14.14 3.90 19.19
N GLU A 293 -14.39 3.01 20.14
CA GLU A 293 -14.08 1.58 20.04
C GLU A 293 -14.78 0.91 18.85
N GLY A 294 -16.04 1.31 18.60
CA GLY A 294 -16.81 0.85 17.43
C GLY A 294 -16.18 1.33 16.12
N LYS A 295 -15.69 2.57 16.05
CA LYS A 295 -14.98 3.13 14.90
C LYS A 295 -13.65 2.42 14.67
N ILE A 296 -12.89 2.11 15.73
CA ILE A 296 -11.63 1.36 15.68
C ILE A 296 -11.88 -0.07 15.14
N LEU A 297 -12.92 -0.74 15.67
CA LEU A 297 -13.33 -2.05 15.16
C LEU A 297 -13.75 -1.99 13.68
N GLY A 298 -14.42 -0.90 13.28
CA GLY A 298 -14.78 -0.65 11.90
C GLY A 298 -13.54 -0.58 10.98
N CYS A 299 -12.50 0.17 11.37
CA CYS A 299 -11.24 0.22 10.65
C CYS A 299 -10.56 -1.17 10.56
N PHE A 300 -10.62 -1.97 11.64
CA PHE A 300 -10.11 -3.33 11.65
C PHE A 300 -10.85 -4.22 10.63
N LEU A 301 -12.18 -4.22 10.64
CA LEU A 301 -12.97 -5.00 9.67
C LEU A 301 -12.69 -4.56 8.23
N THR A 302 -12.61 -3.26 7.98
CA THR A 302 -12.24 -2.72 6.66
C THR A 302 -10.88 -3.24 6.21
N GLY A 303 -9.88 -3.24 7.10
CA GLY A 303 -8.55 -3.76 6.81
C GLY A 303 -8.55 -5.27 6.52
N LEU A 304 -9.31 -6.07 7.27
CA LEU A 304 -9.49 -7.49 6.97
C LEU A 304 -10.08 -7.69 5.57
N GLY A 305 -11.12 -6.92 5.21
CA GLY A 305 -11.75 -6.99 3.90
C GLY A 305 -10.83 -6.63 2.74
N ILE A 306 -9.95 -5.64 2.92
CA ILE A 306 -9.02 -5.21 1.86
C ILE A 306 -7.84 -6.18 1.71
N SER A 307 -7.36 -6.75 2.81
CA SER A 307 -6.06 -7.43 2.93
C SER A 307 -5.75 -8.49 1.89
N THR A 308 -6.75 -9.23 1.44
CA THR A 308 -6.60 -10.40 0.55
C THR A 308 -7.11 -10.18 -0.87
N ILE A 309 -7.76 -9.05 -1.18
CA ILE A 309 -8.34 -8.79 -2.51
C ILE A 309 -7.27 -8.90 -3.59
N VAL A 310 -6.22 -8.08 -3.49
CA VAL A 310 -5.18 -8.00 -4.54
C VAL A 310 -4.41 -9.31 -4.68
N PRO A 311 -3.90 -9.95 -3.61
CA PRO A 311 -3.21 -11.25 -3.73
C PRO A 311 -4.06 -12.34 -4.39
N LEU A 312 -5.32 -12.45 -4.00
CA LEU A 312 -6.22 -13.46 -4.57
C LEU A 312 -6.53 -13.21 -6.04
N ILE A 313 -6.74 -11.96 -6.41
CA ILE A 313 -7.03 -11.58 -7.79
C ILE A 313 -5.82 -11.82 -8.69
N TYR A 314 -4.62 -11.47 -8.24
CA TYR A 314 -3.38 -11.72 -9.00
C TYR A 314 -3.13 -13.22 -9.18
N SER A 315 -3.38 -14.03 -8.14
CA SER A 315 -3.32 -15.48 -8.26
C SER A 315 -4.32 -16.02 -9.29
N GLN A 316 -5.57 -15.52 -9.27
CA GLN A 316 -6.60 -15.92 -10.26
C GLN A 316 -6.25 -15.47 -11.68
N ALA A 317 -5.71 -14.27 -11.84
CA ALA A 317 -5.28 -13.75 -13.14
C ALA A 317 -4.12 -14.55 -13.71
N GLY A 318 -3.10 -14.85 -12.89
CA GLY A 318 -1.93 -15.62 -13.32
C GLY A 318 -2.23 -17.08 -13.68
N ASN A 319 -3.34 -17.64 -13.19
CA ASN A 319 -3.75 -19.01 -13.49
C ASN A 319 -4.65 -19.14 -14.73
N GLN A 320 -4.88 -18.07 -15.51
CA GLN A 320 -5.69 -18.14 -16.72
C GLN A 320 -4.98 -18.90 -17.86
N LYS A 321 -5.68 -19.92 -18.40
CA LYS A 321 -5.08 -20.85 -19.38
C LYS A 321 -4.75 -20.25 -20.76
N ASN A 322 -5.41 -19.15 -21.15
CA ASN A 322 -5.35 -18.61 -22.51
C ASN A 322 -4.53 -17.33 -22.65
N ILE A 323 -3.96 -16.84 -21.56
CA ILE A 323 -3.18 -15.60 -21.52
C ILE A 323 -1.92 -15.87 -20.71
N GLU A 324 -0.80 -15.31 -21.17
CA GLU A 324 0.45 -15.40 -20.41
C GLU A 324 0.26 -14.77 -19.00
N PRO A 325 0.67 -15.45 -17.92
CA PRO A 325 0.45 -15.00 -16.55
C PRO A 325 0.92 -13.55 -16.29
N ALA A 326 2.09 -13.18 -16.82
CA ALA A 326 2.63 -11.83 -16.68
C ALA A 326 1.73 -10.77 -17.30
N ILE A 327 1.15 -11.04 -18.49
CA ILE A 327 0.25 -10.12 -19.19
C ILE A 327 -1.08 -10.00 -18.46
N ALA A 328 -1.63 -11.12 -17.98
CA ALA A 328 -2.89 -11.14 -17.24
C ALA A 328 -2.78 -10.31 -15.95
N ILE A 329 -1.70 -10.53 -15.15
CA ILE A 329 -1.42 -9.80 -13.93
C ILE A 329 -1.18 -8.33 -14.23
N ALA A 330 -0.36 -7.99 -15.22
CA ALA A 330 -0.06 -6.61 -15.58
C ALA A 330 -1.32 -5.83 -16.00
N GLY A 331 -2.20 -6.45 -16.79
CA GLY A 331 -3.43 -5.82 -17.22
C GLY A 331 -4.40 -5.56 -16.06
N VAL A 332 -4.56 -6.53 -15.18
CA VAL A 332 -5.38 -6.40 -13.95
C VAL A 332 -4.79 -5.33 -13.02
N SER A 333 -3.48 -5.34 -12.82
CA SER A 333 -2.77 -4.37 -11.98
C SER A 333 -2.92 -2.94 -12.51
N THR A 334 -2.84 -2.75 -13.82
CA THR A 334 -3.00 -1.42 -14.44
C THR A 334 -4.34 -0.79 -14.07
N ILE A 335 -5.43 -1.56 -14.17
CA ILE A 335 -6.77 -1.07 -13.79
C ILE A 335 -6.86 -0.85 -12.28
N ALA A 336 -6.31 -1.73 -11.48
CA ALA A 336 -6.29 -1.61 -10.03
C ALA A 336 -5.54 -0.35 -9.55
N TYR A 337 -4.38 -0.05 -10.15
CA TYR A 337 -3.61 1.16 -9.85
C TYR A 337 -4.32 2.46 -10.22
N ILE A 338 -5.21 2.45 -11.24
CA ILE A 338 -6.06 3.61 -11.53
C ILE A 338 -6.95 3.93 -10.31
N GLY A 339 -7.46 2.91 -9.60
CA GLY A 339 -8.20 3.11 -8.35
C GLY A 339 -7.38 3.82 -7.28
N PHE A 340 -6.14 3.37 -7.09
CA PHE A 340 -5.20 3.99 -6.15
C PHE A 340 -4.82 5.43 -6.53
N LEU A 341 -4.70 5.72 -7.83
CA LEU A 341 -4.38 7.04 -8.35
C LEU A 341 -5.54 8.03 -8.18
N ILE A 342 -6.77 7.60 -8.51
CA ILE A 342 -7.95 8.46 -8.50
C ILE A 342 -8.50 8.65 -7.09
N GLY A 343 -8.28 7.68 -6.18
CA GLY A 343 -8.84 7.64 -4.84
C GLY A 343 -8.68 8.94 -4.05
N PRO A 344 -7.45 9.45 -3.85
CA PRO A 344 -7.21 10.66 -3.08
C PRO A 344 -7.95 11.89 -3.63
N VAL A 345 -7.92 12.08 -4.95
CA VAL A 345 -8.58 13.20 -5.63
C VAL A 345 -10.09 13.10 -5.48
N LEU A 346 -10.66 11.93 -5.77
CA LEU A 346 -12.11 11.72 -5.72
C LEU A 346 -12.65 11.98 -4.30
N ILE A 347 -11.98 11.44 -3.28
CA ILE A 347 -12.37 11.66 -1.88
C ILE A 347 -12.19 13.12 -1.50
N GLY A 348 -11.08 13.76 -1.88
CA GLY A 348 -10.82 15.15 -1.56
C GLY A 348 -11.88 16.10 -2.10
N TYR A 349 -12.24 15.97 -3.39
CA TYR A 349 -13.27 16.81 -4.00
C TYR A 349 -14.68 16.56 -3.41
N ILE A 350 -15.03 15.31 -3.12
CA ILE A 350 -16.31 15.00 -2.45
C ILE A 350 -16.31 15.58 -1.01
N ALA A 351 -15.19 15.49 -0.30
CA ALA A 351 -15.04 16.00 1.04
C ALA A 351 -15.14 17.52 1.09
N ASP A 352 -14.56 18.22 0.13
CA ASP A 352 -14.64 19.69 0.01
C ASP A 352 -16.07 20.16 -0.26
N PHE A 353 -16.83 19.40 -1.07
CA PHE A 353 -18.22 19.75 -1.41
C PHE A 353 -19.22 19.37 -0.32
N LEU A 354 -19.05 18.25 0.37
CA LEU A 354 -19.94 17.74 1.41
C LEU A 354 -19.28 17.80 2.80
N ASN A 355 -18.47 16.86 3.13
CA ASN A 355 -17.49 16.73 4.20
C ASN A 355 -16.79 15.36 4.08
N LEU A 356 -15.74 15.14 4.85
CA LEU A 356 -14.93 13.92 4.80
C LEU A 356 -15.70 12.65 5.18
N GLN A 357 -16.65 12.75 6.14
CA GLN A 357 -17.49 11.61 6.54
C GLN A 357 -18.32 11.08 5.36
N TYR A 358 -18.98 11.98 4.62
CA TYR A 358 -19.78 11.58 3.45
C TYR A 358 -18.92 11.14 2.27
N ALA A 359 -17.74 11.73 2.08
CA ALA A 359 -16.81 11.27 1.07
C ALA A 359 -16.40 9.81 1.28
N LEU A 360 -16.16 9.43 2.53
CA LEU A 360 -15.78 8.05 2.89
C LEU A 360 -16.92 7.04 2.78
N VAL A 361 -18.18 7.46 2.63
CA VAL A 361 -19.31 6.55 2.29
C VAL A 361 -19.07 5.86 0.94
N LEU A 362 -18.29 6.46 0.06
CA LEU A 362 -17.86 5.83 -1.18
C LEU A 362 -17.25 4.43 -0.96
N LEU A 363 -16.51 4.23 0.13
CA LEU A 363 -15.89 2.94 0.45
C LEU A 363 -16.94 1.87 0.76
N ILE A 364 -18.08 2.25 1.37
CA ILE A 364 -19.21 1.34 1.59
C ILE A 364 -19.77 0.87 0.24
N LEU A 365 -19.96 1.79 -0.69
CA LEU A 365 -20.48 1.47 -2.03
C LEU A 365 -19.51 0.61 -2.83
N LEU A 366 -18.22 0.89 -2.74
CA LEU A 366 -17.18 0.09 -3.40
C LEU A 366 -17.07 -1.32 -2.82
N GLY A 367 -17.21 -1.48 -1.51
CA GLY A 367 -17.27 -2.79 -0.85
C GLY A 367 -18.49 -3.60 -1.32
N LEU A 368 -19.67 -2.98 -1.36
CA LEU A 368 -20.88 -3.62 -1.88
C LEU A 368 -20.74 -3.99 -3.37
N LEU A 369 -20.16 -3.10 -4.17
CA LEU A 369 -19.90 -3.35 -5.59
C LEU A 369 -18.93 -4.53 -5.76
N ALA A 370 -17.83 -4.57 -5.01
CA ALA A 370 -16.87 -5.67 -5.06
C ALA A 370 -17.54 -7.00 -4.68
N SER A 371 -18.33 -7.02 -3.60
CA SER A 371 -19.09 -8.20 -3.17
C SER A 371 -20.12 -8.66 -4.22
N PHE A 372 -20.87 -7.73 -4.79
CA PHE A 372 -21.86 -8.03 -5.82
C PHE A 372 -21.21 -8.58 -7.10
N VAL A 373 -20.13 -7.97 -7.56
CA VAL A 373 -19.39 -8.40 -8.74
C VAL A 373 -18.77 -9.77 -8.52
N ALA A 374 -18.17 -10.01 -7.36
CA ALA A 374 -17.62 -11.31 -6.99
C ALA A 374 -18.71 -12.40 -6.96
N ASN A 375 -19.85 -12.11 -6.35
CA ASN A 375 -20.96 -13.06 -6.25
C ASN A 375 -21.54 -13.43 -7.63
N LYS A 376 -21.71 -12.46 -8.51
CA LYS A 376 -22.42 -12.65 -9.79
C LYS A 376 -21.53 -13.20 -10.90
N PHE A 377 -20.24 -12.87 -10.92
CA PHE A 377 -19.38 -13.08 -12.09
C PHE A 377 -18.12 -13.90 -11.83
N ILE A 378 -17.73 -14.14 -10.58
CA ILE A 378 -16.62 -15.03 -10.23
C ILE A 378 -17.19 -16.40 -9.88
N LYS A 379 -16.62 -17.45 -10.50
CA LYS A 379 -17.07 -18.84 -10.27
C LYS A 379 -16.18 -19.55 -9.25
#